data_2f0e26881a8c0c1eff94c33b14fc9560
#
_entry.id   2f0e26881a8c0c1eff94c33b14fc9560
#
_cell.length_a   1.000
_cell.length_b   1.000
_cell.length_c   1.000
_cell.angle_alpha   90.00
_cell.angle_beta   90.00
_cell.angle_gamma   90.00
#
_symmetry.space_group_name_H-M   'P 1'
#
loop_
_entity.id
_entity.type
_entity.pdbx_description
1 polymer ?
#
loop_
_entity_poly.entity_id
_entity_poly.type
_entity_poly.pdbx_seq_one_letter_code
_entity_poly.pdbx_strand_id
1 'polypeptide(L)'
;MNAFGLDFETTKVSRHPKTQFREVGDEMFLVHPDGEQIHNLNPMAAALWRLMEEPITGQDMADIVQAAFPIMARTKVESDINQVLSQLLNLGFVETSAK
;
A
#
# COMPACT_ATOMS: atom_id res chain seq x y z
N MET A 1 4.89 16.72 0.37
CA MET A 1 3.52 16.86 0.85
C MET A 1 2.61 15.91 0.10
N ASN A 2 1.69 15.31 0.77
CA ASN A 2 0.81 14.36 0.10
C ASN A 2 -0.64 14.75 0.34
N ALA A 3 -1.52 14.25 -0.53
CA ALA A 3 -2.90 14.72 -0.60
C ALA A 3 -3.77 14.26 0.57
N PHE A 4 -3.29 13.30 1.37
CA PHE A 4 -4.10 12.71 2.42
C PHE A 4 -3.56 13.00 3.80
N GLY A 5 -2.63 13.95 3.93
CA GLY A 5 -2.01 14.20 5.20
C GLY A 5 -1.17 13.04 5.68
N LEU A 6 -0.80 12.16 4.78
CA LEU A 6 0.02 11.00 5.11
C LEU A 6 1.44 11.42 5.40
N ASP A 7 1.89 11.20 6.63
CA ASP A 7 3.29 11.41 6.99
C ASP A 7 4.01 10.10 6.76
N PHE A 8 4.88 10.09 5.75
CA PHE A 8 5.54 8.87 5.31
C PHE A 8 6.28 8.17 6.45
N GLU A 9 6.78 8.95 7.41
CA GLU A 9 7.62 8.40 8.48
C GLU A 9 6.84 7.99 9.71
N THR A 10 5.66 8.58 9.94
CA THR A 10 4.97 8.35 11.21
C THR A 10 3.55 7.85 11.08
N THR A 11 2.89 8.13 9.95
CA THR A 11 1.52 7.69 9.78
C THR A 11 1.49 6.22 9.37
N LYS A 12 0.78 5.41 10.12
CA LYS A 12 0.63 4.00 9.77
C LYS A 12 -0.57 3.82 8.86
N VAL A 13 -0.42 2.92 7.92
CA VAL A 13 -1.50 2.53 7.03
C VAL A 13 -1.78 1.06 7.21
N SER A 14 -3.02 0.68 7.03
CA SER A 14 -3.41 -0.72 7.14
C SER A 14 -4.59 -0.97 6.22
N ARG A 15 -4.88 -2.23 5.98
CA ARG A 15 -6.01 -2.59 5.14
C ARG A 15 -7.31 -2.15 5.79
N HIS A 16 -8.24 -1.66 4.97
CA HIS A 16 -9.58 -1.47 5.46
C HIS A 16 -10.12 -2.85 5.86
N PRO A 17 -10.66 -3.01 7.07
CA PRO A 17 -11.00 -4.34 7.57
C PRO A 17 -12.03 -5.09 6.74
N LYS A 18 -12.81 -4.39 5.93
CA LYS A 18 -13.82 -5.05 5.10
C LYS A 18 -13.37 -5.24 3.67
N THR A 19 -12.15 -4.84 3.31
CA THR A 19 -11.63 -5.08 1.98
C THR A 19 -11.28 -6.56 1.85
N GLN A 20 -11.79 -7.19 0.81
CA GLN A 20 -11.45 -8.57 0.51
C GLN A 20 -10.40 -8.61 -0.58
N PHE A 21 -9.64 -9.68 -0.62
CA PHE A 21 -8.66 -9.83 -1.69
C PHE A 21 -8.61 -11.27 -2.14
N ARG A 22 -8.19 -11.46 -3.38
CA ARG A 22 -8.05 -12.77 -3.97
C ARG A 22 -6.77 -12.84 -4.77
N GLU A 23 -6.08 -13.97 -4.65
CA GLU A 23 -4.90 -14.23 -5.46
C GLU A 23 -5.26 -15.30 -6.48
N VAL A 24 -5.00 -15.00 -7.75
CA VAL A 24 -5.28 -15.92 -8.83
C VAL A 24 -4.00 -16.01 -9.66
N GLY A 25 -3.29 -17.13 -9.53
CA GLY A 25 -1.99 -17.24 -10.15
C GLY A 25 -1.05 -16.20 -9.58
N ASP A 26 -0.49 -15.38 -10.44
CA ASP A 26 0.43 -14.32 -10.02
C ASP A 26 -0.27 -12.99 -9.77
N GLU A 27 -1.60 -12.95 -9.91
CA GLU A 27 -2.32 -11.69 -9.83
C GLU A 27 -3.07 -11.58 -8.53
N MET A 28 -3.21 -10.36 -8.06
CA MET A 28 -3.97 -10.08 -6.85
C MET A 28 -5.05 -9.06 -7.17
N PHE A 29 -6.24 -9.31 -6.68
CA PHE A 29 -7.38 -8.43 -6.87
C PHE A 29 -7.93 -8.01 -5.53
N LEU A 30 -8.28 -6.73 -5.40
CA LEU A 30 -8.98 -6.22 -4.23
C LEU A 30 -10.43 -6.00 -4.58
N VAL A 31 -11.31 -6.33 -3.62
CA VAL A 31 -12.73 -6.10 -3.76
C VAL A 31 -13.13 -5.06 -2.73
N HIS A 32 -13.67 -3.94 -3.21
CA HIS A 32 -14.06 -2.84 -2.33
C HIS A 32 -15.12 -3.31 -1.32
N PRO A 33 -15.14 -2.74 -0.12
CA PRO A 33 -16.13 -3.13 0.89
C PRO A 33 -17.60 -3.05 0.41
N ASP A 34 -17.89 -2.16 -0.54
CA ASP A 34 -19.24 -2.08 -1.08
C ASP A 34 -19.53 -3.20 -2.09
N GLY A 35 -18.53 -3.98 -2.44
CA GLY A 35 -18.72 -5.13 -3.31
C GLY A 35 -18.82 -4.81 -4.79
N GLU A 36 -18.64 -3.56 -5.18
CA GLU A 36 -18.88 -3.15 -6.55
C GLU A 36 -17.62 -2.85 -7.34
N GLN A 37 -16.50 -2.64 -6.68
CA GLN A 37 -15.28 -2.32 -7.37
C GLN A 37 -14.26 -3.42 -7.19
N ILE A 38 -13.63 -3.81 -8.28
CA ILE A 38 -12.55 -4.79 -8.25
C ILE A 38 -11.32 -4.10 -8.84
N HIS A 39 -10.22 -4.22 -8.15
CA HIS A 39 -8.99 -3.52 -8.53
C HIS A 39 -7.84 -4.50 -8.60
N ASN A 40 -7.19 -4.56 -9.75
CA ASN A 40 -6.05 -5.46 -9.94
C ASN A 40 -4.78 -4.76 -9.46
N LEU A 41 -4.00 -5.43 -8.62
CA LEU A 41 -2.75 -4.88 -8.11
C LEU A 41 -1.57 -5.37 -8.94
N ASN A 42 -0.70 -4.43 -9.31
CA ASN A 42 0.56 -4.83 -9.92
C ASN A 42 1.47 -5.43 -8.85
N PRO A 43 2.62 -6.02 -9.23
CA PRO A 43 3.46 -6.71 -8.25
C PRO A 43 3.90 -5.83 -7.08
N MET A 44 4.24 -4.57 -7.33
CA MET A 44 4.65 -3.68 -6.24
C MET A 44 3.49 -3.46 -5.29
N ALA A 45 2.31 -3.14 -5.82
CA ALA A 45 1.15 -2.88 -4.99
C ALA A 45 0.74 -4.12 -4.21
N ALA A 46 0.86 -5.31 -4.83
CA ALA A 46 0.54 -6.56 -4.13
C ALA A 46 1.50 -6.79 -2.98
N ALA A 47 2.79 -6.51 -3.17
CA ALA A 47 3.77 -6.65 -2.10
C ALA A 47 3.44 -5.71 -0.94
N LEU A 48 3.10 -4.46 -1.26
CA LEU A 48 2.74 -3.51 -0.20
C LEU A 48 1.46 -3.92 0.50
N TRP A 49 0.50 -4.46 -0.25
CA TRP A 49 -0.74 -4.94 0.35
C TRP A 49 -0.46 -6.01 1.41
N ARG A 50 0.46 -6.93 1.11
CA ARG A 50 0.82 -7.96 2.07
C ARG A 50 1.44 -7.37 3.33
N LEU A 51 2.27 -6.34 3.17
CA LEU A 51 2.89 -5.68 4.32
C LEU A 51 1.88 -4.94 5.19
N MET A 52 0.75 -4.55 4.62
CA MET A 52 -0.25 -3.79 5.36
C MET A 52 -1.23 -4.68 6.13
N GLU A 53 -0.94 -5.95 6.24
CA GLU A 53 -1.72 -6.82 7.13
C GLU A 53 -1.69 -6.29 8.56
N GLU A 54 -0.54 -5.72 8.96
CA GLU A 54 -0.42 -5.00 10.21
C GLU A 54 -0.19 -3.54 9.88
N PRO A 55 -0.62 -2.62 10.75
CA PRO A 55 -0.34 -1.20 10.48
C PRO A 55 1.15 -0.96 10.33
N ILE A 56 1.53 -0.20 9.32
CA ILE A 56 2.94 -0.02 8.97
C ILE A 56 3.10 1.36 8.33
N THR A 57 4.25 2.00 8.57
CA THR A 57 4.52 3.29 7.95
C THR A 57 5.08 3.12 6.55
N GLY A 58 4.97 4.18 5.74
CA GLY A 58 5.61 4.16 4.42
C GLY A 58 7.11 3.98 4.53
N GLN A 59 7.72 4.57 5.56
CA GLN A 59 9.16 4.43 5.74
C GLN A 59 9.56 2.98 5.99
N ASP A 60 8.81 2.27 6.83
CA ASP A 60 9.09 0.87 7.07
C ASP A 60 8.92 0.05 5.82
N MET A 61 7.88 0.34 5.02
CA MET A 61 7.72 -0.36 3.75
C MET A 61 8.88 -0.07 2.81
N ALA A 62 9.35 1.18 2.80
CA ALA A 62 10.47 1.54 1.94
C ALA A 62 11.75 0.82 2.36
N ASP A 63 11.96 0.66 3.68
CA ASP A 63 13.10 -0.07 4.17
C ASP A 63 13.08 -1.52 3.69
N ILE A 64 11.91 -2.13 3.74
CA ILE A 64 11.75 -3.53 3.32
C ILE A 64 11.99 -3.66 1.81
N VAL A 65 11.37 -2.77 1.03
CA VAL A 65 11.52 -2.82 -0.42
C VAL A 65 12.98 -2.53 -0.82
N GLN A 66 13.60 -1.55 -0.16
CA GLN A 66 14.99 -1.22 -0.46
C GLN A 66 15.91 -2.39 -0.18
N ALA A 67 15.64 -3.12 0.90
CA ALA A 67 16.46 -4.29 1.22
C ALA A 67 16.33 -5.36 0.15
N ALA A 68 15.15 -5.48 -0.46
CA ALA A 68 14.94 -6.47 -1.52
C ALA A 68 15.53 -6.01 -2.85
N PHE A 69 15.61 -4.71 -3.07
CA PHE A 69 16.10 -4.15 -4.33
C PHE A 69 17.14 -3.07 -4.05
N PRO A 70 18.34 -3.47 -3.57
CA PRO A 70 19.32 -2.49 -3.11
C PRO A 70 19.87 -1.58 -4.20
N ILE A 71 19.71 -1.95 -5.46
CA ILE A 71 20.19 -1.13 -6.57
C ILE A 71 19.27 0.04 -6.87
N MET A 72 17.98 -0.07 -6.49
CA MET A 72 17.05 1.01 -6.74
C MET A 72 17.39 2.23 -5.89
N ALA A 73 17.25 3.41 -6.49
CA ALA A 73 17.44 4.64 -5.74
C ALA A 73 16.36 4.79 -4.69
N ARG A 74 16.73 5.23 -3.49
CA ARG A 74 15.79 5.38 -2.40
C ARG A 74 14.63 6.31 -2.77
N THR A 75 14.93 7.39 -3.47
CA THR A 75 13.88 8.33 -3.88
C THR A 75 12.86 7.66 -4.79
N LYS A 76 13.31 6.76 -5.64
CA LYS A 76 12.39 6.03 -6.51
C LYS A 76 11.51 5.08 -5.71
N VAL A 77 12.11 4.37 -4.74
CA VAL A 77 11.37 3.46 -3.89
C VAL A 77 10.27 4.22 -3.15
N GLU A 78 10.64 5.35 -2.54
CA GLU A 78 9.66 6.12 -1.76
C GLU A 78 8.58 6.71 -2.64
N SER A 79 8.95 7.17 -3.83
CA SER A 79 7.98 7.75 -4.74
C SER A 79 6.96 6.69 -5.20
N ASP A 80 7.44 5.51 -5.54
CA ASP A 80 6.56 4.43 -5.98
C ASP A 80 5.60 4.01 -4.87
N ILE A 81 6.11 3.88 -3.65
CA ILE A 81 5.28 3.50 -2.52
C ILE A 81 4.24 4.57 -2.25
N ASN A 82 4.65 5.83 -2.25
CA ASN A 82 3.73 6.92 -1.99
C ASN A 82 2.61 6.95 -3.02
N GLN A 83 2.93 6.68 -4.28
CA GLN A 83 1.95 6.64 -5.34
C GLN A 83 0.93 5.53 -5.12
N VAL A 84 1.39 4.34 -4.76
CA VAL A 84 0.50 3.22 -4.48
C VAL A 84 -0.38 3.51 -3.29
N LEU A 85 0.21 4.01 -2.20
CA LEU A 85 -0.57 4.30 -1.00
C LEU A 85 -1.63 5.35 -1.26
N SER A 86 -1.27 6.40 -2.00
CA SER A 86 -2.23 7.45 -2.32
C SER A 86 -3.40 6.90 -3.12
N GLN A 87 -3.12 6.03 -4.07
CA GLN A 87 -4.16 5.42 -4.88
C GLN A 87 -5.07 4.55 -4.05
N LEU A 88 -4.49 3.68 -3.21
CA LEU A 88 -5.29 2.77 -2.40
C LEU A 88 -6.11 3.51 -1.36
N LEU A 89 -5.55 4.58 -0.79
CA LEU A 89 -6.30 5.42 0.15
C LEU A 89 -7.45 6.11 -0.55
N ASN A 90 -7.20 6.65 -1.74
CA ASN A 90 -8.24 7.34 -2.50
C ASN A 90 -9.38 6.40 -2.86
N LEU A 91 -9.07 5.14 -3.13
CA LEU A 91 -10.08 4.15 -3.50
C LEU A 91 -10.76 3.51 -2.29
N GLY A 92 -10.26 3.75 -1.09
CA GLY A 92 -10.90 3.24 0.11
C GLY A 92 -10.50 1.82 0.50
N PHE A 93 -9.46 1.27 -0.12
CA PHE A 93 -9.01 -0.08 0.21
C PHE A 93 -8.15 -0.14 1.46
N VAL A 94 -7.51 0.96 1.79
CA VAL A 94 -6.68 1.05 3.00
C VAL A 94 -7.05 2.30 3.76
N GLU A 95 -6.62 2.36 5.01
CA GLU A 95 -6.91 3.50 5.86
C GLU A 95 -5.67 3.87 6.65
N THR A 96 -5.64 5.11 7.12
CA THR A 96 -4.54 5.58 7.95
C THR A 96 -4.93 5.48 9.40
N SER A 97 -3.92 5.26 10.23
CA SER A 97 -4.07 5.25 11.66
C SER A 97 -3.25 6.41 12.22
N ALA A 98 -3.91 7.40 12.77
CA ALA A 98 -3.21 8.53 13.35
C ALA A 98 -2.53 8.05 14.62
N LYS A 99 -1.30 8.28 14.71
CA LYS A 99 -0.42 7.98 15.79
C LYS A 99 0.12 6.60 15.85
#